data_78672570ed0b56cdb9ffd9f252574ad2
#
_entry.id   78672570ed0b56cdb9ffd9f252574ad2
#
_cell.length_a   1.000
_cell.length_b   1.000
_cell.length_c   1.000
_cell.angle_alpha   90.00
_cell.angle_beta   90.00
_cell.angle_gamma   90.00
#
_symmetry.space_group_name_H-M   'P 1'
#
loop_
_entity.id
_entity.type
_entity.pdbx_description
1 polymer ?
#
loop_
_entity_poly.entity_id
_entity_poly.type
_entity_poly.pdbx_seq_one_letter_code
_entity_poly.pdbx_strand_id
1 'polypeptide(L)'
;MKNIQTYIDNTLLKSDATPEMIEKLCKESIEYGFASVCVNPGYVPLAAKLLAGSSVKVCTVIGFPLGQNQTEVKAFEASMAAKYGAEELDMVINVGRLKAGDDEYVKNDIAAVVKAGGGKLVKVIIETFLLTDEEKVRACRLAKEAGADYVKTCTGFMGGGANVHDIALMRQTVGP
;
A
#
# COMPACT_ATOMS: atom_id res chain seq x y z
N MET A 1 4.78 -9.85 25.14
CA MET A 1 5.36 -9.57 23.81
C MET A 1 4.19 -9.32 22.85
N LYS A 2 4.23 -8.25 22.05
CA LYS A 2 3.21 -8.07 21.01
C LYS A 2 3.33 -9.24 20.03
N ASN A 3 2.20 -9.81 19.62
CA ASN A 3 2.18 -10.93 18.69
C ASN A 3 2.58 -10.41 17.30
N ILE A 4 3.72 -10.83 16.76
CA ILE A 4 4.27 -10.35 15.48
C ILE A 4 3.31 -10.57 14.31
N GLN A 5 2.48 -11.60 14.38
CA GLN A 5 1.53 -11.95 13.33
C GLN A 5 0.55 -10.79 13.03
N THR A 6 0.15 -10.03 14.06
CA THR A 6 -0.78 -8.91 13.92
C THR A 6 -0.20 -7.68 13.21
N TYR A 7 1.03 -7.77 12.72
CA TYR A 7 1.71 -6.74 11.91
C TYR A 7 2.02 -7.22 10.49
N ILE A 8 1.59 -8.43 10.11
CA ILE A 8 1.89 -9.02 8.81
C ILE A 8 0.72 -8.81 7.85
N ASP A 9 1.00 -8.19 6.70
CA ASP A 9 0.14 -8.19 5.53
C ASP A 9 0.50 -9.43 4.69
N ASN A 10 -0.28 -10.52 4.80
CA ASN A 10 -0.06 -11.72 4.01
C ASN A 10 -0.42 -11.45 2.55
N THR A 11 0.58 -11.52 1.65
CA THR A 11 0.51 -10.87 0.35
C THR A 11 0.63 -11.86 -0.80
N LEU A 12 -0.27 -11.76 -1.79
CA LEU A 12 -0.20 -12.46 -3.07
C LEU A 12 -0.57 -11.51 -4.23
N LEU A 13 0.44 -10.95 -4.90
CA LEU A 13 0.33 -9.98 -5.99
C LEU A 13 0.85 -10.49 -7.33
N LYS A 14 1.17 -11.78 -7.44
CA LYS A 14 1.61 -12.38 -8.70
C LYS A 14 0.51 -12.30 -9.75
N SER A 15 0.90 -12.06 -11.01
CA SER A 15 -0.04 -11.96 -12.13
C SER A 15 -0.75 -13.27 -12.49
N ASP A 16 -0.17 -14.39 -12.07
CA ASP A 16 -0.71 -15.75 -12.26
C ASP A 16 -1.48 -16.29 -11.02
N ALA A 17 -1.77 -15.42 -10.04
CA ALA A 17 -2.58 -15.81 -8.89
C ALA A 17 -3.97 -16.28 -9.33
N THR A 18 -4.40 -17.44 -8.81
CA THR A 18 -5.73 -18.00 -9.09
C THR A 18 -6.69 -17.81 -7.91
N PRO A 19 -8.02 -17.93 -8.12
CA PRO A 19 -8.98 -17.87 -7.03
C PRO A 19 -8.66 -18.84 -5.88
N GLU A 20 -8.25 -20.07 -6.20
CA GLU A 20 -7.89 -21.10 -5.20
C GLU A 20 -6.68 -20.68 -4.35
N MET A 21 -5.70 -19.98 -4.96
CA MET A 21 -4.56 -19.43 -4.24
C MET A 21 -4.98 -18.30 -3.29
N ILE A 22 -5.96 -17.47 -3.68
CA ILE A 22 -6.52 -16.43 -2.82
C ILE A 22 -7.34 -17.05 -1.66
N GLU A 23 -8.11 -18.10 -1.91
CA GLU A 23 -8.84 -18.83 -0.87
C GLU A 23 -7.87 -19.41 0.18
N LYS A 24 -6.78 -20.02 -0.27
CA LYS A 24 -5.72 -20.53 0.61
C LYS A 24 -5.09 -19.42 1.44
N LEU A 25 -4.73 -18.29 0.80
CA LEU A 25 -4.15 -17.11 1.45
C LEU A 25 -5.08 -16.59 2.57
N CYS A 26 -6.36 -16.43 2.29
CA CYS A 26 -7.35 -15.97 3.26
C CYS A 26 -7.50 -16.93 4.44
N LYS A 27 -7.58 -18.24 4.16
CA LYS A 27 -7.68 -19.27 5.20
C LYS A 27 -6.48 -19.26 6.14
N GLU A 28 -5.27 -19.24 5.59
CA GLU A 28 -4.03 -19.15 6.38
C GLU A 28 -4.00 -17.86 7.21
N SER A 29 -4.43 -16.74 6.65
CA SER A 29 -4.41 -15.47 7.36
C SER A 29 -5.38 -15.44 8.55
N ILE A 30 -6.54 -16.07 8.44
CA ILE A 30 -7.46 -16.26 9.56
C ILE A 30 -6.85 -17.17 10.62
N GLU A 31 -6.28 -18.32 10.20
CA GLU A 31 -5.69 -19.31 11.09
C GLU A 31 -4.55 -18.73 11.94
N TYR A 32 -3.68 -17.92 11.32
CA TYR A 32 -2.53 -17.33 12.00
C TYR A 32 -2.81 -15.95 12.62
N GLY A 33 -3.96 -15.35 12.35
CA GLY A 33 -4.35 -14.04 12.89
C GLY A 33 -3.48 -12.91 12.34
N PHE A 34 -3.23 -12.89 11.02
CA PHE A 34 -2.48 -11.82 10.37
C PHE A 34 -3.28 -10.50 10.36
N ALA A 35 -2.59 -9.37 10.14
CA ALA A 35 -3.20 -8.05 10.09
C ALA A 35 -4.13 -7.92 8.88
N SER A 36 -3.63 -8.29 7.70
CA SER A 36 -4.37 -8.20 6.46
C SER A 36 -4.02 -9.31 5.46
N VAL A 37 -4.86 -9.42 4.45
CA VAL A 37 -4.57 -10.09 3.19
C VAL A 37 -4.42 -9.02 2.11
N CYS A 38 -3.26 -8.96 1.44
CA CYS A 38 -3.02 -8.02 0.36
C CYS A 38 -3.07 -8.72 -1.00
N VAL A 39 -4.01 -8.29 -1.85
CA VAL A 39 -4.28 -8.89 -3.16
C VAL A 39 -4.39 -7.84 -4.26
N ASN A 40 -4.27 -8.26 -5.53
CA ASN A 40 -4.58 -7.38 -6.66
C ASN A 40 -6.06 -6.93 -6.64
N PRO A 41 -6.38 -5.73 -7.16
CA PRO A 41 -7.73 -5.15 -7.08
C PRO A 41 -8.85 -6.06 -7.60
N GLY A 42 -8.59 -6.87 -8.62
CA GLY A 42 -9.55 -7.84 -9.16
C GLY A 42 -10.01 -8.91 -8.18
N TYR A 43 -9.22 -9.16 -7.11
CA TYR A 43 -9.55 -10.16 -6.08
C TYR A 43 -10.14 -9.57 -4.80
N VAL A 44 -10.30 -8.25 -4.70
CA VAL A 44 -10.89 -7.60 -3.52
C VAL A 44 -12.28 -8.15 -3.18
N PRO A 45 -13.22 -8.32 -4.14
CA PRO A 45 -14.55 -8.87 -3.82
C PRO A 45 -14.50 -10.29 -3.26
N LEU A 46 -13.59 -11.13 -3.78
CA LEU A 46 -13.41 -12.50 -3.30
C LEU A 46 -12.83 -12.51 -1.88
N ALA A 47 -11.74 -11.75 -1.65
CA ALA A 47 -11.11 -11.64 -0.35
C ALA A 47 -12.08 -11.09 0.71
N ALA A 48 -12.85 -10.05 0.39
CA ALA A 48 -13.86 -9.47 1.27
C ALA A 48 -14.93 -10.49 1.67
N LYS A 49 -15.37 -11.33 0.73
CA LYS A 49 -16.33 -12.42 1.02
C LYS A 49 -15.70 -13.49 1.93
N LEU A 50 -14.47 -13.90 1.67
CA LEU A 50 -13.80 -14.97 2.41
C LEU A 50 -13.40 -14.55 3.83
N LEU A 51 -13.07 -13.28 4.03
CA LEU A 51 -12.65 -12.73 5.32
C LEU A 51 -13.82 -12.18 6.15
N ALA A 52 -15.06 -12.25 5.63
CA ALA A 52 -16.23 -11.75 6.34
C ALA A 52 -16.38 -12.38 7.72
N GLY A 53 -16.53 -11.55 8.77
CA GLY A 53 -16.63 -12.00 10.16
C GLY A 53 -15.31 -12.33 10.84
N SER A 54 -14.16 -12.22 10.15
CA SER A 54 -12.83 -12.32 10.73
C SER A 54 -12.28 -10.96 11.14
N SER A 55 -11.17 -10.94 11.88
CA SER A 55 -10.43 -9.71 12.21
C SER A 55 -9.43 -9.29 11.13
N VAL A 56 -9.16 -10.16 10.14
CA VAL A 56 -8.19 -9.95 9.07
C VAL A 56 -8.74 -8.95 8.06
N LYS A 57 -7.97 -7.89 7.76
CA LYS A 57 -8.37 -6.83 6.85
C LYS A 57 -8.13 -7.19 5.39
N VAL A 58 -8.93 -6.61 4.50
CA VAL A 58 -8.67 -6.67 3.06
C VAL A 58 -7.84 -5.48 2.67
N CYS A 59 -6.61 -5.74 2.23
CA CYS A 59 -5.69 -4.77 1.65
C CYS A 59 -5.59 -4.98 0.14
N THR A 60 -5.43 -3.90 -0.62
CA THR A 60 -5.13 -3.97 -2.05
C THR A 60 -4.18 -2.85 -2.47
N VAL A 61 -3.69 -2.93 -3.70
CA VAL A 61 -2.71 -1.99 -4.24
C VAL A 61 -3.34 -1.01 -5.23
N ILE A 62 -2.79 0.21 -5.32
CA ILE A 62 -3.26 1.29 -6.16
C ILE A 62 -2.11 1.84 -7.01
N GLY A 63 -2.30 1.91 -8.34
CA GLY A 63 -1.27 2.34 -9.28
C GLY A 63 -0.05 1.41 -9.32
N PHE A 64 -0.22 0.19 -8.95
CA PHE A 64 0.85 -0.78 -8.69
C PHE A 64 1.27 -1.55 -9.95
N PRO A 65 2.57 -1.90 -10.10
CA PRO A 65 3.68 -1.58 -9.19
C PRO A 65 4.43 -0.30 -9.53
N LEU A 66 4.14 0.36 -10.64
CA LEU A 66 4.97 1.42 -11.21
C LEU A 66 4.65 2.83 -10.68
N GLY A 67 3.46 3.08 -10.17
CA GLY A 67 3.03 4.39 -9.71
C GLY A 67 2.84 5.43 -10.82
N GLN A 68 2.87 5.03 -12.09
CA GLN A 68 2.91 5.94 -13.26
C GLN A 68 1.54 6.27 -13.86
N ASN A 69 0.46 5.71 -13.30
CA ASN A 69 -0.91 6.05 -13.70
C ASN A 69 -1.21 7.52 -13.38
N GLN A 70 -2.11 8.11 -14.18
CA GLN A 70 -2.65 9.43 -13.89
C GLN A 70 -3.37 9.44 -12.53
N THR A 71 -3.35 10.58 -11.87
CA THR A 71 -3.94 10.76 -10.53
C THR A 71 -5.41 10.35 -10.49
N GLU A 72 -6.18 10.73 -11.51
CA GLU A 72 -7.61 10.40 -11.60
C GLU A 72 -7.84 8.89 -11.73
N VAL A 73 -6.94 8.17 -12.41
CA VAL A 73 -7.01 6.70 -12.53
C VAL A 73 -6.74 6.05 -11.19
N LYS A 74 -5.71 6.49 -10.45
CA LYS A 74 -5.43 5.99 -9.09
C LYS A 74 -6.58 6.28 -8.13
N ALA A 75 -7.13 7.50 -8.18
CA ALA A 75 -8.27 7.88 -7.34
C ALA A 75 -9.51 7.01 -7.66
N PHE A 76 -9.78 6.77 -8.94
CA PHE A 76 -10.87 5.88 -9.36
C PHE A 76 -10.64 4.44 -8.87
N GLU A 77 -9.43 3.91 -9.05
CA GLU A 77 -9.05 2.57 -8.54
C GLU A 77 -9.26 2.45 -7.03
N ALA A 78 -8.82 3.45 -6.25
CA ALA A 78 -9.02 3.51 -4.80
C ALA A 78 -10.50 3.51 -4.41
N SER A 79 -11.32 4.32 -5.10
CA SER A 79 -12.76 4.39 -4.85
C SER A 79 -13.46 3.07 -5.12
N MET A 80 -13.08 2.39 -6.20
CA MET A 80 -13.63 1.09 -6.56
C MET A 80 -13.18 0.00 -5.58
N ALA A 81 -11.90 0.00 -5.18
CA ALA A 81 -11.37 -0.92 -4.18
C ALA A 81 -12.13 -0.80 -2.85
N ALA A 82 -12.30 0.42 -2.35
CA ALA A 82 -13.06 0.71 -1.14
C ALA A 82 -14.53 0.25 -1.25
N LYS A 83 -15.17 0.52 -2.40
CA LYS A 83 -16.56 0.09 -2.69
C LYS A 83 -16.71 -1.45 -2.66
N TYR A 84 -15.71 -2.17 -3.12
CA TYR A 84 -15.74 -3.64 -3.17
C TYR A 84 -15.24 -4.31 -1.89
N GLY A 85 -14.87 -3.56 -0.87
CA GLY A 85 -14.61 -4.08 0.47
C GLY A 85 -13.15 -4.03 0.91
N ALA A 86 -12.26 -3.34 0.20
CA ALA A 86 -10.93 -3.04 0.70
C ALA A 86 -11.02 -2.10 1.92
N GLU A 87 -10.25 -2.41 2.94
CA GLU A 87 -10.14 -1.62 4.18
C GLU A 87 -8.80 -0.87 4.23
N GLU A 88 -7.81 -1.36 3.47
CA GLU A 88 -6.47 -0.78 3.37
C GLU A 88 -6.07 -0.66 1.90
N LEU A 89 -5.41 0.44 1.55
CA LEU A 89 -5.03 0.81 0.20
C LEU A 89 -3.53 1.13 0.16
N ASP A 90 -2.75 0.30 -0.53
CA ASP A 90 -1.29 0.46 -0.66
C ASP A 90 -0.98 1.11 -2.01
N MET A 91 -0.91 2.44 -2.06
CA MET A 91 -0.63 3.17 -3.29
C MET A 91 0.87 3.33 -3.56
N VAL A 92 1.26 3.36 -4.82
CA VAL A 92 2.63 3.67 -5.25
C VAL A 92 2.72 5.12 -5.72
N ILE A 93 3.74 5.86 -5.22
CA ILE A 93 4.00 7.24 -5.69
C ILE A 93 4.48 7.26 -7.15
N ASN A 94 4.35 8.42 -7.80
CA ASN A 94 5.05 8.65 -9.07
C ASN A 94 6.52 9.01 -8.79
N VAL A 95 7.40 8.00 -8.80
CA VAL A 95 8.82 8.15 -8.51
C VAL A 95 9.49 9.12 -9.50
N GLY A 96 9.11 9.09 -10.76
CA GLY A 96 9.67 10.00 -11.78
C GLY A 96 9.39 11.46 -11.47
N ARG A 97 8.17 11.79 -11.04
CA ARG A 97 7.79 13.15 -10.61
C ARG A 97 8.54 13.58 -9.35
N LEU A 98 8.66 12.68 -8.37
CA LEU A 98 9.47 12.96 -7.18
C LEU A 98 10.92 13.31 -7.52
N LYS A 99 11.56 12.51 -8.39
CA LYS A 99 12.94 12.74 -8.84
C LYS A 99 13.10 14.04 -9.61
N ALA A 100 12.09 14.44 -10.36
CA ALA A 100 12.04 15.71 -11.08
C ALA A 100 11.82 16.93 -10.16
N GLY A 101 11.59 16.72 -8.85
CA GLY A 101 11.30 17.80 -7.91
C GLY A 101 9.86 18.33 -7.98
N ASP A 102 8.95 17.61 -8.64
CA ASP A 102 7.53 17.97 -8.78
C ASP A 102 6.75 17.50 -7.53
N ASP A 103 7.09 18.11 -6.40
CA ASP A 103 6.55 17.75 -5.09
C ASP A 103 5.06 18.03 -4.98
N GLU A 104 4.58 19.08 -5.65
CA GLU A 104 3.15 19.42 -5.68
C GLU A 104 2.34 18.32 -6.35
N TYR A 105 2.80 17.81 -7.50
CA TYR A 105 2.16 16.68 -8.17
C TYR A 105 2.11 15.44 -7.26
N VAL A 106 3.24 15.06 -6.66
CA VAL A 106 3.31 13.87 -5.81
C VAL A 106 2.37 13.98 -4.62
N LYS A 107 2.34 15.13 -3.95
CA LYS A 107 1.46 15.39 -2.82
C LYS A 107 -0.02 15.33 -3.24
N ASN A 108 -0.38 15.95 -4.36
CA ASN A 108 -1.74 15.99 -4.87
C ASN A 108 -2.21 14.59 -5.33
N ASP A 109 -1.32 13.78 -5.92
CA ASP A 109 -1.57 12.40 -6.31
C ASP A 109 -1.92 11.53 -5.08
N ILE A 110 -1.14 11.64 -4.00
CA ILE A 110 -1.41 10.94 -2.74
C ILE A 110 -2.72 11.43 -2.12
N ALA A 111 -2.92 12.74 -2.02
CA ALA A 111 -4.12 13.33 -1.42
C ALA A 111 -5.41 12.92 -2.17
N ALA A 112 -5.34 12.78 -3.50
CA ALA A 112 -6.46 12.33 -4.31
C ALA A 112 -6.85 10.88 -3.98
N VAL A 113 -5.87 9.99 -3.78
CA VAL A 113 -6.11 8.60 -3.36
C VAL A 113 -6.66 8.55 -1.94
N VAL A 114 -6.09 9.29 -0.99
CA VAL A 114 -6.59 9.38 0.40
C VAL A 114 -8.06 9.82 0.40
N LYS A 115 -8.39 10.87 -0.35
CA LYS A 115 -9.77 11.37 -0.46
C LYS A 115 -10.71 10.32 -1.07
N ALA A 116 -10.28 9.69 -2.16
CA ALA A 116 -11.09 8.70 -2.89
C ALA A 116 -11.29 7.40 -2.10
N GLY A 117 -10.35 7.06 -1.22
CA GLY A 117 -10.45 5.92 -0.30
C GLY A 117 -11.57 6.04 0.74
N GLY A 118 -12.14 7.26 0.94
CA GLY A 118 -13.32 7.45 1.76
C GLY A 118 -13.15 7.03 3.23
N GLY A 119 -11.98 7.32 3.82
CA GLY A 119 -11.64 6.99 5.21
C GLY A 119 -11.05 5.58 5.39
N LYS A 120 -10.71 4.90 4.30
CA LYS A 120 -9.91 3.67 4.37
C LYS A 120 -8.45 4.02 4.66
N LEU A 121 -7.75 3.12 5.36
CA LEU A 121 -6.33 3.28 5.67
C LEU A 121 -5.51 3.31 4.38
N VAL A 122 -4.65 4.32 4.23
CA VAL A 122 -3.77 4.47 3.06
C VAL A 122 -2.31 4.32 3.47
N LYS A 123 -1.60 3.38 2.83
CA LYS A 123 -0.16 3.22 2.94
C LYS A 123 0.49 3.68 1.64
N VAL A 124 1.53 4.50 1.73
CA VAL A 124 2.21 5.07 0.57
C VAL A 124 3.55 4.35 0.35
N ILE A 125 3.62 3.59 -0.73
CA ILE A 125 4.85 2.93 -1.17
C ILE A 125 5.73 3.96 -1.88
N ILE A 126 6.89 4.27 -1.30
CA ILE A 126 7.80 5.29 -1.84
C ILE A 126 8.89 4.70 -2.76
N GLU A 127 9.03 3.37 -2.80
CA GLU A 127 10.01 2.61 -3.59
C GLU A 127 11.46 3.02 -3.25
N THR A 128 11.87 2.78 -2.02
CA THR A 128 13.14 3.26 -1.45
C THR A 128 14.38 2.89 -2.26
N PHE A 129 14.36 1.75 -2.97
CA PHE A 129 15.48 1.29 -3.78
C PHE A 129 15.84 2.25 -4.93
N LEU A 130 14.88 3.03 -5.42
CA LEU A 130 15.07 3.99 -6.50
C LEU A 130 15.44 5.40 -6.01
N LEU A 131 15.48 5.63 -4.69
CA LEU A 131 15.57 6.95 -4.08
C LEU A 131 16.88 7.16 -3.30
N THR A 132 17.41 8.38 -3.35
CA THR A 132 18.42 8.84 -2.39
C THR A 132 17.80 9.05 -1.01
N ASP A 133 18.60 9.22 0.03
CA ASP A 133 18.09 9.46 1.39
C ASP A 133 17.30 10.77 1.48
N GLU A 134 17.74 11.83 0.77
CA GLU A 134 17.01 13.10 0.68
C GLU A 134 15.65 12.92 -0.02
N GLU A 135 15.60 12.12 -1.07
CA GLU A 135 14.36 11.81 -1.79
C GLU A 135 13.41 10.97 -0.92
N LYS A 136 13.92 10.01 -0.12
CA LYS A 136 13.11 9.23 0.84
C LYS A 136 12.49 10.14 1.90
N VAL A 137 13.28 11.05 2.48
CA VAL A 137 12.78 12.03 3.46
C VAL A 137 11.69 12.91 2.84
N ARG A 138 11.92 13.41 1.63
CA ARG A 138 10.96 14.24 0.91
C ARG A 138 9.65 13.48 0.63
N ALA A 139 9.74 12.25 0.09
CA ALA A 139 8.56 11.40 -0.15
C ALA A 139 7.74 11.13 1.13
N CYS A 140 8.42 10.83 2.23
CA CYS A 140 7.78 10.62 3.53
C CYS A 140 7.04 11.87 4.04
N ARG A 141 7.63 13.06 3.89
CA ARG A 141 6.98 14.33 4.27
C ARG A 141 5.74 14.59 3.43
N LEU A 142 5.85 14.42 2.11
CA LEU A 142 4.73 14.61 1.18
C LEU A 142 3.58 13.64 1.48
N ALA A 143 3.89 12.38 1.77
CA ALA A 143 2.89 11.39 2.16
C ALA A 143 2.15 11.79 3.45
N LYS A 144 2.90 12.20 4.48
CA LYS A 144 2.32 12.70 5.74
C LYS A 144 1.45 13.93 5.55
N GLU A 145 1.94 14.92 4.80
CA GLU A 145 1.20 16.16 4.49
C GLU A 145 -0.06 15.91 3.65
N ALA A 146 -0.05 14.89 2.80
CA ALA A 146 -1.20 14.47 2.00
C ALA A 146 -2.26 13.69 2.80
N GLY A 147 -1.99 13.36 4.07
CA GLY A 147 -2.92 12.68 4.96
C GLY A 147 -2.87 11.16 4.88
N ALA A 148 -1.79 10.58 4.39
CA ALA A 148 -1.58 9.13 4.42
C ALA A 148 -1.34 8.63 5.86
N ASP A 149 -1.80 7.41 6.15
CA ASP A 149 -1.65 6.79 7.48
C ASP A 149 -0.28 6.16 7.68
N TYR A 150 0.31 5.62 6.62
CA TYR A 150 1.62 4.95 6.65
C TYR A 150 2.46 5.27 5.42
N VAL A 151 3.78 5.14 5.59
CA VAL A 151 4.74 5.02 4.48
C VAL A 151 5.29 3.60 4.45
N LYS A 152 5.47 3.05 3.24
CA LYS A 152 5.91 1.68 2.98
C LYS A 152 7.14 1.71 2.07
N THR A 153 8.09 0.80 2.29
CA THR A 153 9.39 0.86 1.62
C THR A 153 9.32 0.63 0.13
N CYS A 154 8.76 -0.50 -0.29
CA CYS A 154 8.88 -0.96 -1.67
C CYS A 154 7.72 -1.86 -2.11
N THR A 155 7.59 -1.99 -3.43
CA THR A 155 6.62 -2.88 -4.06
C THR A 155 7.04 -4.35 -4.02
N GLY A 156 8.36 -4.62 -3.94
CA GLY A 156 8.94 -5.94 -4.13
C GLY A 156 9.09 -6.36 -5.60
N PHE A 157 8.75 -5.48 -6.55
CA PHE A 157 8.81 -5.76 -8.00
C PHE A 157 9.98 -5.05 -8.71
N MET A 158 10.61 -4.06 -8.06
CA MET A 158 11.69 -3.26 -8.62
C MET A 158 13.10 -3.72 -8.20
N GLY A 159 13.24 -4.94 -7.67
CA GLY A 159 14.54 -5.53 -7.33
C GLY A 159 15.09 -5.15 -5.96
N GLY A 160 14.43 -4.26 -5.22
CA GLY A 160 14.81 -3.86 -3.87
C GLY A 160 13.92 -4.47 -2.80
N GLY A 161 14.35 -4.33 -1.53
CA GLY A 161 13.62 -4.77 -0.34
C GLY A 161 13.81 -3.81 0.83
N ALA A 162 13.11 -4.04 1.92
CA ALA A 162 13.26 -3.27 3.14
C ALA A 162 14.65 -3.51 3.78
N ASN A 163 15.25 -2.46 4.31
CA ASN A 163 16.46 -2.53 5.12
C ASN A 163 16.34 -1.65 6.36
N VAL A 164 17.21 -1.90 7.35
CA VAL A 164 17.15 -1.21 8.65
C VAL A 164 17.37 0.29 8.52
N HIS A 165 18.30 0.71 7.65
CA HIS A 165 18.59 2.13 7.41
C HIS A 165 17.36 2.89 6.91
N ASP A 166 16.72 2.38 5.86
CA ASP A 166 15.52 3.00 5.27
C ASP A 166 14.37 3.08 6.29
N ILE A 167 14.12 2.00 7.03
CA ILE A 167 13.08 1.98 8.07
C ILE A 167 13.35 3.03 9.16
N ALA A 168 14.60 3.15 9.61
CA ALA A 168 14.98 4.14 10.62
C ALA A 168 14.79 5.57 10.09
N LEU A 169 15.26 5.85 8.86
CA LEU A 169 15.12 7.15 8.20
C LEU A 169 13.64 7.54 8.01
N MET A 170 12.83 6.62 7.50
CA MET A 170 11.38 6.82 7.31
C MET A 170 10.69 7.10 8.64
N ARG A 171 10.96 6.27 9.69
CA ARG A 171 10.37 6.46 11.02
C ARG A 171 10.77 7.81 11.64
N GLN A 172 12.03 8.21 11.54
CA GLN A 172 12.48 9.52 12.02
C GLN A 172 11.77 10.68 11.30
N THR A 173 11.47 10.50 10.02
CA THR A 173 10.82 11.53 9.21
C THR A 173 9.34 11.69 9.51
N VAL A 174 8.59 10.59 9.62
CA VAL A 174 7.13 10.65 9.83
C VAL A 174 6.74 10.75 11.29
N GLY A 175 7.64 10.39 12.22
CA GLY A 175 7.37 10.37 13.65
C GLY A 175 6.69 9.08 14.13
N PRO A 176 6.27 9.06 15.39
CA PRO A 176 5.65 7.89 16.03
C PRO A 176 4.28 7.55 15.45
#